data_fe7ce9fbd3a2ef1db641ca496713371b
#
_entry.id   fe7ce9fbd3a2ef1db641ca496713371b
#
_cell.length_a   1.000
_cell.length_b   1.000
_cell.length_c   1.000
_cell.angle_alpha   90.00
_cell.angle_beta   90.00
_cell.angle_gamma   90.00
#
_symmetry.space_group_name_H-M   'P 1'
#
loop_
_entity.id
_entity.type
_entity.pdbx_description
1 polymer ?
#
loop_
_entity_poly.entity_id
_entity_poly.type
_entity_poly.pdbx_seq_one_letter_code
_entity_poly.pdbx_strand_id
1 'polypeptide(L)'
;MRGRKAQNLCTFRRGCAAALFAWLLLPAVADAQYFALGKGTYALEFYDIDFSSLANPAKRITPLDQVHYVPLGIDPDTYLSLGGDVRQQFWSWSNEGHGLKSPLYNTYDLSRLLFDAYLHLNRHVALFAQLGRFDAIGKDAPLNAADASRGRLQQGFVEIKQEIGPAEVTTRAGRQEITLGSGRFVWVNDSSNIRTTHDGLRVHADFGGNGTLDLVYSQPVAPTLDAFSDWDSHAGTFGAAYLSESVIPNRLHVDEYYYFRHDSGAQYAGLTGNEDRDTVGGRVWGAFGSFKYDSDFAVQFGTFDGRPISALGTSARVLYSFQSLFWQPGLQFQASYFSGTGQSSATVGTFSAPFGRPTMLNYAGLETLENLIEAYPAFIVNPTSDLALRFGPEAVWRASVYDAVYISRTTPLLQTVSANDRASYIGTNLVATAQWKILANVSLFAEYLHELAGPAITLAGGHGADVGIAQIDVNF
;
A
#
# COMPACT_ATOMS: atom_id res chain seq x y z
N MET A 1 10.86 80.31 24.31
CA MET A 1 10.48 80.30 22.91
C MET A 1 10.97 78.97 22.28
N ARG A 2 10.06 78.16 21.90
CA ARG A 2 9.97 77.34 20.70
C ARG A 2 11.28 76.64 20.25
N GLY A 3 11.44 75.36 20.04
CA GLY A 3 10.49 74.33 19.71
C GLY A 3 11.15 73.29 18.78
N ARG A 4 10.58 72.11 18.76
CA ARG A 4 10.78 71.05 17.79
C ARG A 4 11.95 70.10 18.07
N LYS A 5 11.65 68.91 18.59
CA LYS A 5 11.00 67.69 17.94
C LYS A 5 11.87 67.08 16.87
N ALA A 6 12.27 65.94 17.15
CA ALA A 6 11.80 64.66 16.66
C ALA A 6 12.79 63.87 15.81
N GLN A 7 12.83 62.66 16.14
CA GLN A 7 13.06 61.48 15.29
C GLN A 7 14.50 61.21 14.82
N ASN A 8 15.06 60.20 15.40
CA ASN A 8 15.48 59.05 14.60
C ASN A 8 15.71 57.84 15.47
N LEU A 9 14.71 57.01 15.48
CA LEU A 9 14.81 55.59 15.84
C LEU A 9 15.35 54.80 14.66
N CYS A 10 16.11 53.79 14.98
CA CYS A 10 16.18 52.53 14.26
C CYS A 10 17.04 52.46 13.02
N THR A 11 18.34 52.26 13.24
CA THR A 11 19.15 51.43 12.36
C THR A 11 20.13 50.63 13.20
N PHE A 12 19.63 49.53 13.78
CA PHE A 12 20.51 48.52 14.36
C PHE A 12 20.10 47.14 13.84
N ARG A 13 21.11 46.44 13.32
CA ARG A 13 21.11 45.00 13.00
C ARG A 13 20.53 44.54 11.67
N ARG A 14 21.36 44.67 10.65
CA ARG A 14 21.45 43.68 9.55
C ARG A 14 22.93 43.41 9.34
N GLY A 15 23.43 42.30 9.87
CA GLY A 15 24.81 41.91 9.62
C GLY A 15 25.34 40.98 10.71
N CYS A 16 24.79 39.76 10.83
CA CYS A 16 25.42 38.60 11.48
C CYS A 16 24.46 37.37 11.47
N ALA A 17 23.90 37.03 10.32
CA ALA A 17 23.09 35.81 10.18
C ALA A 17 23.27 35.16 8.79
N ALA A 18 24.42 35.38 8.18
CA ALA A 18 24.66 34.83 6.82
C ALA A 18 25.78 33.77 6.74
N ALA A 19 26.19 33.19 7.88
CA ALA A 19 27.33 32.26 7.87
C ALA A 19 27.07 30.91 8.56
N LEU A 20 25.81 30.51 8.80
CA LEU A 20 25.47 29.20 9.42
C LEU A 20 24.42 28.39 8.67
N PHE A 21 24.13 28.71 7.39
CA PHE A 21 23.11 28.00 6.59
C PHE A 21 23.66 27.27 5.36
N ALA A 22 24.98 27.04 5.27
CA ALA A 22 25.60 26.42 4.09
C ALA A 22 25.98 24.94 4.24
N TRP A 23 25.45 24.22 5.24
CA TRP A 23 25.79 22.79 5.46
C TRP A 23 24.60 21.85 5.61
N LEU A 24 23.50 22.05 4.88
CA LEU A 24 22.36 21.11 4.87
C LEU A 24 21.67 21.02 3.49
N LEU A 25 22.43 21.08 2.42
CA LEU A 25 21.96 20.69 1.07
C LEU A 25 22.58 19.35 0.67
N LEU A 26 22.27 18.30 1.42
CA LEU A 26 22.22 16.96 0.84
C LEU A 26 20.84 16.80 0.21
N PRO A 27 20.73 16.27 -1.02
CA PRO A 27 19.45 15.99 -1.60
C PRO A 27 18.74 14.98 -0.69
N ALA A 28 17.73 15.45 0.04
CA ALA A 28 16.78 14.58 0.69
C ALA A 28 15.99 13.93 -0.46
N VAL A 29 16.42 12.76 -0.91
CA VAL A 29 15.56 11.90 -1.70
C VAL A 29 14.38 11.59 -0.82
N ALA A 30 13.27 12.22 -1.12
CA ALA A 30 12.01 12.04 -0.43
C ALA A 30 11.45 10.66 -0.78
N ASP A 31 11.89 9.63 -0.06
CA ASP A 31 11.36 8.30 -0.20
C ASP A 31 10.38 7.99 0.93
N ALA A 32 9.14 8.45 0.76
CA ALA A 32 7.98 7.78 1.37
C ALA A 32 7.90 6.30 0.94
N GLN A 33 8.68 5.92 -0.05
CA GLN A 33 8.81 4.60 -0.67
C GLN A 33 9.68 3.61 0.10
N TYR A 34 10.38 4.03 1.15
CA TYR A 34 11.23 3.13 1.95
C TYR A 34 10.47 2.01 2.66
N PHE A 35 9.16 2.08 2.65
CA PHE A 35 8.27 1.05 3.18
C PHE A 35 7.50 0.30 2.09
N ALA A 36 7.63 0.69 0.83
CA ALA A 36 7.12 -0.08 -0.28
C ALA A 36 8.13 -1.16 -0.65
N LEU A 37 7.66 -2.38 -0.78
CA LEU A 37 8.43 -3.49 -1.31
C LEU A 37 8.93 -3.11 -2.71
N GLY A 38 10.25 -3.11 -2.87
CA GLY A 38 10.96 -3.09 -4.13
C GLY A 38 10.48 -2.09 -5.18
N LYS A 39 10.84 -0.80 -5.05
CA LYS A 39 10.87 0.04 -6.24
C LYS A 39 12.24 -0.06 -6.91
N GLY A 40 12.25 -0.76 -8.03
CA GLY A 40 13.28 -0.57 -9.05
C GLY A 40 13.24 0.85 -9.63
N THR A 41 13.85 1.07 -10.79
CA THR A 41 13.74 2.32 -11.56
C THR A 41 12.32 2.51 -12.10
N TYR A 42 11.54 1.42 -12.17
CA TYR A 42 10.17 1.36 -12.63
C TYR A 42 9.20 1.63 -11.49
N ALA A 43 8.16 2.44 -11.75
CA ALA A 43 7.05 2.65 -10.83
C ALA A 43 6.18 1.38 -10.76
N LEU A 44 5.35 1.27 -9.69
CA LEU A 44 4.37 0.20 -9.58
C LEU A 44 3.38 0.24 -10.75
N GLU A 45 2.99 1.45 -11.13
CA GLU A 45 2.11 1.70 -12.27
C GLU A 45 2.94 2.19 -13.46
N PHE A 46 2.80 1.51 -14.60
CA PHE A 46 3.52 1.85 -15.83
C PHE A 46 3.24 3.28 -16.30
N TYR A 47 2.00 3.74 -16.17
CA TYR A 47 1.59 5.08 -16.58
C TYR A 47 2.11 6.21 -15.68
N ASP A 48 2.71 5.90 -14.54
CA ASP A 48 3.38 6.89 -13.69
C ASP A 48 4.84 7.15 -14.11
N ILE A 49 5.31 6.45 -15.16
CA ILE A 49 6.65 6.64 -15.75
C ILE A 49 6.53 7.58 -16.94
N ASP A 50 7.25 8.71 -16.89
CA ASP A 50 7.34 9.64 -18.02
C ASP A 50 8.43 9.21 -19.01
N PHE A 51 8.02 8.70 -20.16
CA PHE A 51 8.89 8.35 -21.29
C PHE A 51 9.05 9.46 -22.32
N SER A 52 8.45 10.63 -22.16
CA SER A 52 8.47 11.74 -23.14
C SER A 52 9.90 12.19 -23.50
N SER A 53 10.83 12.09 -22.54
CA SER A 53 12.25 12.43 -22.77
C SER A 53 12.92 11.55 -23.83
N LEU A 54 12.38 10.33 -24.10
CA LEU A 54 12.87 9.42 -25.14
C LEU A 54 12.48 9.85 -26.57
N ALA A 55 11.70 10.94 -26.72
CA ALA A 55 11.54 11.63 -28.00
C ALA A 55 12.90 11.99 -28.61
N ASN A 56 13.89 12.31 -27.77
CA ASN A 56 15.27 12.49 -28.19
C ASN A 56 15.99 11.15 -28.35
N PRO A 57 16.33 10.71 -29.58
CA PRO A 57 16.99 9.42 -29.82
C PRO A 57 18.32 9.25 -29.07
N ALA A 58 19.03 10.34 -28.76
CA ALA A 58 20.29 10.28 -28.01
C ALA A 58 20.13 9.84 -26.55
N LYS A 59 18.90 9.86 -26.02
CA LYS A 59 18.58 9.37 -24.67
C LYS A 59 18.16 7.90 -24.64
N ARG A 60 18.00 7.26 -25.80
CA ARG A 60 17.64 5.83 -25.93
C ARG A 60 18.91 4.99 -25.83
N ILE A 61 19.22 4.50 -24.64
CA ILE A 61 20.43 3.76 -24.32
C ILE A 61 20.22 2.24 -24.26
N THR A 62 19.00 1.81 -24.03
CA THR A 62 18.64 0.38 -23.93
C THR A 62 17.72 -0.03 -25.08
N PRO A 63 17.64 -1.34 -25.44
CA PRO A 63 16.66 -1.81 -26.39
C PRO A 63 15.21 -1.52 -25.99
N LEU A 64 14.90 -1.51 -24.68
CA LEU A 64 13.57 -1.21 -24.15
C LEU A 64 13.16 0.24 -24.41
N ASP A 65 14.08 1.17 -24.44
CA ASP A 65 13.78 2.58 -24.71
C ASP A 65 13.14 2.81 -26.09
N GLN A 66 13.32 1.87 -27.02
CA GLN A 66 12.71 1.95 -28.35
C GLN A 66 11.22 1.61 -28.32
N VAL A 67 10.80 0.70 -27.43
CA VAL A 67 9.39 0.31 -27.26
C VAL A 67 8.69 1.20 -26.25
N HIS A 68 9.43 1.81 -25.32
CA HIS A 68 8.89 2.80 -24.38
C HIS A 68 8.50 4.12 -25.06
N TYR A 69 9.04 4.41 -26.25
CA TYR A 69 8.64 5.58 -27.03
C TYR A 69 8.63 5.25 -28.52
N VAL A 70 7.46 4.90 -29.04
CA VAL A 70 7.20 4.65 -30.48
C VAL A 70 6.45 5.86 -31.04
N PRO A 71 7.10 6.74 -31.81
CA PRO A 71 6.45 7.92 -32.37
C PRO A 71 5.40 7.49 -33.41
N LEU A 72 4.19 8.09 -33.36
CA LEU A 72 3.08 7.76 -34.26
C LEU A 72 2.77 8.87 -35.27
N GLY A 73 3.48 9.99 -35.19
CA GLY A 73 3.24 11.15 -36.05
C GLY A 73 4.43 12.11 -36.12
N ILE A 74 4.15 13.31 -36.59
CA ILE A 74 5.13 14.42 -36.65
C ILE A 74 5.23 15.12 -35.29
N ASP A 75 4.12 15.11 -34.53
CA ASP A 75 4.03 15.70 -33.20
C ASP A 75 4.73 14.77 -32.18
N PRO A 76 5.74 15.24 -31.43
CA PRO A 76 6.41 14.46 -30.42
C PRO A 76 5.49 14.06 -29.24
N ASP A 77 4.37 14.76 -29.06
CA ASP A 77 3.39 14.43 -28.01
C ASP A 77 2.44 13.27 -28.41
N THR A 78 2.54 12.78 -29.68
CA THR A 78 1.76 11.62 -30.16
C THR A 78 2.66 10.39 -30.28
N TYR A 79 2.61 9.51 -29.29
CA TYR A 79 3.43 8.31 -29.23
C TYR A 79 2.76 7.16 -28.47
N LEU A 80 3.25 5.95 -28.67
CA LEU A 80 2.85 4.75 -27.95
C LEU A 80 4.02 4.29 -27.07
N SER A 81 3.74 4.05 -25.78
CA SER A 81 4.65 3.36 -24.87
C SER A 81 4.16 1.93 -24.67
N LEU A 82 5.04 0.97 -24.87
CA LEU A 82 4.78 -0.45 -24.59
C LEU A 82 5.71 -0.93 -23.49
N GLY A 83 5.19 -1.80 -22.62
CA GLY A 83 5.96 -2.37 -21.52
C GLY A 83 5.21 -3.50 -20.85
N GLY A 84 5.64 -3.84 -19.65
CA GLY A 84 4.99 -4.86 -18.87
C GLY A 84 5.80 -5.31 -17.66
N ASP A 85 5.26 -6.31 -16.96
CA ASP A 85 5.83 -6.90 -15.75
C ASP A 85 5.70 -8.41 -15.81
N VAL A 86 6.78 -9.10 -15.47
CA VAL A 86 6.76 -10.56 -15.21
C VAL A 86 7.14 -10.77 -13.77
N ARG A 87 6.26 -11.39 -13.00
CA ARG A 87 6.52 -11.78 -11.63
C ARG A 87 6.40 -13.29 -11.45
N GLN A 88 7.36 -13.87 -10.76
CA GLN A 88 7.29 -15.24 -10.26
C GLN A 88 7.43 -15.22 -8.74
N GLN A 89 6.47 -15.81 -8.03
CA GLN A 89 6.50 -15.97 -6.58
C GLN A 89 6.46 -17.46 -6.23
N PHE A 90 7.38 -17.89 -5.39
CA PHE A 90 7.36 -19.19 -4.73
C PHE A 90 6.91 -19.02 -3.29
N TRP A 91 5.96 -19.83 -2.86
CA TRP A 91 5.41 -19.88 -1.52
C TRP A 91 5.56 -21.26 -0.92
N SER A 92 5.95 -21.32 0.34
CA SER A 92 5.98 -22.56 1.13
C SER A 92 5.41 -22.29 2.51
N TRP A 93 4.36 -22.99 2.87
CA TRP A 93 3.67 -22.92 4.14
C TRP A 93 3.77 -24.22 4.90
N SER A 94 4.02 -24.16 6.22
CA SER A 94 3.61 -25.16 7.17
C SER A 94 2.58 -24.57 8.14
N ASN A 95 1.56 -25.34 8.48
CA ASN A 95 0.45 -24.92 9.33
C ASN A 95 -0.27 -23.64 8.79
N GLU A 96 -0.63 -23.63 7.51
CA GLU A 96 -1.38 -22.52 6.91
C GLU A 96 -2.61 -22.18 7.75
N GLY A 97 -2.87 -20.86 7.96
CA GLY A 97 -3.93 -20.40 8.85
C GLY A 97 -3.73 -20.85 10.30
N HIS A 98 -2.50 -20.76 10.81
CA HIS A 98 -2.13 -21.15 12.17
C HIS A 98 -2.41 -22.64 12.49
N GLY A 99 -2.39 -23.51 11.48
CA GLY A 99 -2.76 -24.92 11.62
C GLY A 99 -4.26 -25.18 11.90
N LEU A 100 -5.10 -24.17 11.83
CA LEU A 100 -6.55 -24.27 12.04
C LEU A 100 -7.32 -24.50 10.73
N LYS A 101 -6.62 -24.43 9.59
CA LYS A 101 -7.14 -24.72 8.25
C LYS A 101 -6.46 -25.94 7.64
N SER A 102 -7.09 -26.53 6.64
CA SER A 102 -6.50 -27.55 5.77
C SER A 102 -6.31 -26.94 4.37
N PRO A 103 -5.19 -27.22 3.70
CA PRO A 103 -4.11 -28.12 4.09
C PRO A 103 -3.16 -27.53 5.14
N LEU A 104 -2.46 -28.39 5.89
CA LEU A 104 -1.43 -27.95 6.85
C LEU A 104 -0.12 -27.54 6.14
N TYR A 105 0.15 -28.12 4.99
CA TYR A 105 1.33 -27.82 4.16
C TYR A 105 0.86 -27.42 2.77
N ASN A 106 1.38 -26.32 2.28
CA ASN A 106 1.02 -25.79 0.97
C ASN A 106 2.26 -25.18 0.32
N THR A 107 2.66 -25.70 -0.82
CA THR A 107 3.81 -25.20 -1.58
C THR A 107 3.38 -24.97 -3.01
N TYR A 108 3.53 -23.73 -3.48
CA TYR A 108 3.01 -23.34 -4.78
C TYR A 108 3.79 -22.18 -5.40
N ASP A 109 3.62 -22.04 -6.70
CA ASP A 109 4.10 -20.91 -7.49
C ASP A 109 2.92 -20.06 -7.98
N LEU A 110 3.10 -18.74 -7.90
CA LEU A 110 2.22 -17.75 -8.52
C LEU A 110 2.98 -17.02 -9.62
N SER A 111 2.47 -17.07 -10.84
CA SER A 111 3.04 -16.38 -11.99
C SER A 111 2.12 -15.25 -12.44
N ARG A 112 2.66 -14.06 -12.65
CA ARG A 112 1.97 -12.91 -13.22
C ARG A 112 2.70 -12.43 -14.47
N LEU A 113 1.96 -12.24 -15.55
CA LEU A 113 2.41 -11.58 -16.77
C LEU A 113 1.47 -10.41 -17.06
N LEU A 114 1.99 -9.21 -17.07
CA LEU A 114 1.30 -7.99 -17.49
C LEU A 114 1.92 -7.47 -18.77
N PHE A 115 1.08 -6.95 -19.66
CA PHE A 115 1.47 -6.25 -20.86
C PHE A 115 0.76 -4.90 -20.93
N ASP A 116 1.53 -3.84 -21.05
CA ASP A 116 1.09 -2.46 -21.00
C ASP A 116 1.16 -1.79 -22.37
N ALA A 117 0.12 -1.02 -22.69
CA ALA A 117 0.06 -0.14 -23.85
C ALA A 117 -0.48 1.22 -23.40
N TYR A 118 0.34 2.27 -23.54
CA TYR A 118 -0.03 3.63 -23.20
C TYR A 118 0.08 4.53 -24.43
N LEU A 119 -1.07 4.87 -25.01
CA LEU A 119 -1.18 5.66 -26.22
C LEU A 119 -1.42 7.14 -25.84
N HIS A 120 -0.44 7.97 -26.07
CA HIS A 120 -0.55 9.42 -25.98
C HIS A 120 -1.05 9.98 -27.29
N LEU A 121 -2.28 10.50 -27.30
CA LEU A 121 -2.87 11.15 -28.48
C LEU A 121 -2.38 12.59 -28.62
N ASN A 122 -2.10 13.24 -27.52
CA ASN A 122 -1.47 14.54 -27.37
C ASN A 122 -1.08 14.73 -25.88
N ARG A 123 -0.57 15.91 -25.51
CA ARG A 123 -0.19 16.23 -24.13
C ARG A 123 -1.36 16.20 -23.11
N HIS A 124 -2.60 16.20 -23.58
CA HIS A 124 -3.78 16.28 -22.71
C HIS A 124 -4.60 15.00 -22.66
N VAL A 125 -4.51 14.13 -23.66
CA VAL A 125 -5.38 12.94 -23.76
C VAL A 125 -4.53 11.73 -24.04
N ALA A 126 -4.70 10.71 -23.21
CA ALA A 126 -4.07 9.41 -23.38
C ALA A 126 -5.06 8.26 -23.13
N LEU A 127 -4.74 7.11 -23.67
CA LEU A 127 -5.46 5.84 -23.47
C LEU A 127 -4.51 4.80 -22.91
N PHE A 128 -4.86 4.19 -21.81
CA PHE A 128 -4.08 3.11 -21.20
C PHE A 128 -4.82 1.78 -21.26
N ALA A 129 -4.10 0.72 -21.55
CA ALA A 129 -4.59 -0.65 -21.46
C ALA A 129 -3.50 -1.56 -20.91
N GLN A 130 -3.85 -2.38 -19.92
CA GLN A 130 -3.01 -3.41 -19.34
C GLN A 130 -3.73 -4.76 -19.39
N LEU A 131 -3.15 -5.71 -20.09
CA LEU A 131 -3.64 -7.08 -20.16
C LEU A 131 -2.84 -7.96 -19.20
N GLY A 132 -3.52 -8.85 -18.48
CA GLY A 132 -2.89 -9.72 -17.50
C GLY A 132 -3.23 -11.18 -17.69
N ARG A 133 -2.24 -12.07 -17.45
CA ARG A 133 -2.41 -13.50 -17.25
C ARG A 133 -1.79 -13.88 -15.92
N PHE A 134 -2.50 -14.73 -15.17
CA PHE A 134 -2.16 -15.10 -13.81
C PHE A 134 -2.35 -16.60 -13.65
N ASP A 135 -1.28 -17.28 -13.25
CA ASP A 135 -1.31 -18.73 -13.07
C ASP A 135 -0.91 -19.07 -11.62
N ALA A 136 -1.56 -20.08 -11.04
CA ALA A 136 -1.22 -20.67 -9.75
C ALA A 136 -0.93 -22.16 -9.97
N ILE A 137 0.27 -22.61 -9.63
CA ILE A 137 0.75 -23.97 -9.87
C ILE A 137 1.10 -24.62 -8.54
N GLY A 138 0.55 -25.80 -8.29
CA GLY A 138 0.80 -26.57 -7.07
C GLY A 138 -0.01 -26.11 -5.85
N LYS A 139 -0.78 -25.03 -5.94
CA LYS A 139 -1.65 -24.57 -4.84
C LYS A 139 -2.84 -25.51 -4.68
N ASP A 140 -3.08 -25.96 -3.46
CA ASP A 140 -4.22 -26.82 -3.14
C ASP A 140 -5.55 -26.08 -3.37
N ALA A 141 -6.52 -26.82 -3.88
CA ALA A 141 -7.86 -26.30 -4.14
C ALA A 141 -8.68 -26.17 -2.84
N PRO A 142 -9.64 -25.21 -2.78
CA PRO A 142 -10.03 -24.31 -3.86
C PRO A 142 -9.06 -23.12 -3.99
N LEU A 143 -8.76 -22.71 -5.24
CA LEU A 143 -8.01 -21.49 -5.50
C LEU A 143 -8.81 -20.27 -5.03
N ASN A 144 -8.11 -19.29 -4.47
CA ASN A 144 -8.68 -17.99 -4.24
C ASN A 144 -8.88 -17.27 -5.59
N ALA A 145 -9.93 -16.47 -5.71
CA ALA A 145 -10.21 -15.71 -6.93
C ALA A 145 -9.06 -14.77 -7.34
N ALA A 146 -8.22 -14.35 -6.38
CA ALA A 146 -7.04 -13.53 -6.66
C ALA A 146 -5.78 -14.33 -7.04
N ASP A 147 -5.84 -15.66 -7.10
CA ASP A 147 -4.69 -16.51 -7.42
C ASP A 147 -4.46 -16.66 -8.91
N ALA A 148 -5.53 -16.81 -9.71
CA ALA A 148 -5.41 -17.14 -11.13
C ALA A 148 -6.50 -16.50 -11.99
N SER A 149 -6.13 -16.17 -13.24
CA SER A 149 -7.04 -15.81 -14.32
C SER A 149 -6.38 -16.14 -15.66
N ARG A 150 -7.12 -16.78 -16.56
CA ARG A 150 -6.63 -17.17 -17.88
C ARG A 150 -6.35 -15.99 -18.81
N GLY A 151 -6.84 -14.81 -18.47
CA GLY A 151 -6.62 -13.55 -19.18
C GLY A 151 -7.68 -12.53 -18.76
N ARG A 152 -7.26 -11.30 -18.52
CA ARG A 152 -8.17 -10.20 -18.15
C ARG A 152 -7.66 -8.85 -18.61
N LEU A 153 -8.57 -7.90 -18.73
CA LEU A 153 -8.23 -6.49 -18.74
C LEU A 153 -7.96 -6.08 -17.29
N GLN A 154 -6.67 -6.00 -16.91
CA GLN A 154 -6.28 -5.60 -15.57
C GLN A 154 -6.56 -4.12 -15.37
N GLN A 155 -6.19 -3.28 -16.33
CA GLN A 155 -6.51 -1.86 -16.36
C GLN A 155 -6.89 -1.43 -17.77
N GLY A 156 -7.78 -0.44 -17.89
CA GLY A 156 -8.17 0.15 -19.17
C GLY A 156 -8.95 1.42 -18.94
N PHE A 157 -8.34 2.58 -19.24
CA PHE A 157 -8.94 3.88 -18.99
C PHE A 157 -8.55 4.93 -20.02
N VAL A 158 -9.37 5.96 -20.07
CA VAL A 158 -9.05 7.26 -20.71
C VAL A 158 -8.49 8.18 -19.65
N GLU A 159 -7.39 8.85 -19.98
CA GLU A 159 -6.78 9.87 -19.14
C GLU A 159 -6.88 11.24 -19.82
N ILE A 160 -7.28 12.26 -19.05
CA ILE A 160 -7.34 13.66 -19.48
C ILE A 160 -6.56 14.49 -18.47
N LYS A 161 -5.54 15.23 -18.97
CA LYS A 161 -4.71 16.16 -18.18
C LYS A 161 -5.04 17.60 -18.57
N GLN A 162 -5.26 18.44 -17.57
CA GLN A 162 -5.59 19.86 -17.74
C GLN A 162 -4.93 20.71 -16.65
N GLU A 163 -4.47 21.89 -17.01
CA GLU A 163 -4.09 22.91 -16.05
C GLU A 163 -5.32 23.70 -15.62
N ILE A 164 -5.67 23.69 -14.33
CA ILE A 164 -6.80 24.42 -13.76
C ILE A 164 -6.28 25.33 -12.66
N GLY A 165 -6.09 26.61 -12.95
CA GLY A 165 -5.47 27.55 -12.03
C GLY A 165 -4.02 27.12 -11.70
N PRO A 166 -3.66 26.90 -10.44
CA PRO A 166 -2.32 26.47 -10.05
C PRO A 166 -2.14 24.94 -10.08
N ALA A 167 -3.18 24.17 -10.40
CA ALA A 167 -3.16 22.72 -10.30
C ALA A 167 -3.06 22.07 -11.68
N GLU A 168 -2.25 21.03 -11.80
CA GLU A 168 -2.36 20.03 -12.86
C GLU A 168 -3.41 18.99 -12.42
N VAL A 169 -4.50 18.89 -13.19
CA VAL A 169 -5.61 17.99 -12.90
C VAL A 169 -5.62 16.85 -13.91
N THR A 170 -5.45 15.63 -13.40
CA THR A 170 -5.55 14.38 -14.15
C THR A 170 -6.86 13.68 -13.83
N THR A 171 -7.69 13.44 -14.84
CA THR A 171 -8.95 12.69 -14.74
C THR A 171 -8.82 11.37 -15.45
N ARG A 172 -9.08 10.26 -14.76
CA ARG A 172 -9.09 8.89 -15.32
C ARG A 172 -10.47 8.28 -15.20
N ALA A 173 -11.00 7.78 -16.30
CA ALA A 173 -12.30 7.12 -16.38
C ALA A 173 -12.13 5.73 -17.00
N GLY A 174 -12.52 4.67 -16.26
CA GLY A 174 -12.39 3.29 -16.67
C GLY A 174 -11.88 2.39 -15.55
N ARG A 175 -11.36 1.20 -15.93
CA ARG A 175 -10.76 0.24 -15.00
C ARG A 175 -9.35 0.66 -14.64
N GLN A 176 -9.08 0.79 -13.35
CA GLN A 176 -7.80 1.30 -12.84
C GLN A 176 -7.45 0.70 -11.48
N GLU A 177 -6.17 0.65 -11.16
CA GLU A 177 -5.64 0.35 -9.84
C GLU A 177 -5.60 1.65 -9.01
N ILE A 178 -5.92 1.57 -7.71
CA ILE A 178 -6.02 2.74 -6.82
C ILE A 178 -5.25 2.48 -5.54
N THR A 179 -4.23 3.30 -5.30
CA THR A 179 -3.54 3.41 -4.02
C THR A 179 -3.64 4.85 -3.53
N LEU A 180 -3.98 5.06 -2.25
CA LEU A 180 -4.06 6.38 -1.64
C LEU A 180 -3.08 6.48 -0.46
N GLY A 181 -2.34 7.60 -0.42
CA GLY A 181 -1.33 7.87 0.61
C GLY A 181 -0.26 6.79 0.73
N SER A 182 -0.06 6.26 1.93
CA SER A 182 0.88 5.15 2.18
C SER A 182 0.41 3.79 1.65
N GLY A 183 -0.82 3.70 1.15
CA GLY A 183 -1.47 2.44 0.83
C GLY A 183 -1.94 1.65 2.05
N ARG A 184 -1.85 2.18 3.28
CA ARG A 184 -2.20 1.43 4.50
C ARG A 184 -3.66 0.99 4.51
N PHE A 185 -4.57 1.87 4.14
CA PHE A 185 -6.02 1.61 4.15
C PHE A 185 -6.66 1.46 2.76
N VAL A 186 -6.01 1.99 1.72
CA VAL A 186 -6.43 1.82 0.33
C VAL A 186 -5.21 1.47 -0.53
N TRP A 187 -5.12 0.20 -0.93
CA TRP A 187 -3.99 -0.36 -1.66
C TRP A 187 -4.43 -1.38 -2.71
N VAL A 188 -3.68 -1.49 -3.77
CA VAL A 188 -3.91 -2.43 -4.88
C VAL A 188 -3.71 -3.89 -4.52
N ASN A 189 -3.19 -4.19 -3.32
CA ASN A 189 -2.87 -5.55 -2.85
C ASN A 189 -1.88 -6.27 -3.77
N ASP A 190 -0.73 -5.66 -4.02
CA ASP A 190 0.30 -6.21 -4.92
C ASP A 190 0.93 -7.53 -4.43
N SER A 191 0.75 -7.91 -3.16
CA SER A 191 1.15 -9.24 -2.66
C SER A 191 0.34 -10.39 -3.26
N SER A 192 -0.92 -10.14 -3.63
CA SER A 192 -1.74 -11.10 -4.38
C SER A 192 -1.26 -11.24 -5.80
N ASN A 193 -1.53 -12.39 -6.43
CA ASN A 193 -1.20 -12.59 -7.84
C ASN A 193 -1.96 -11.61 -8.73
N ILE A 194 -3.26 -11.46 -8.50
CA ILE A 194 -4.12 -10.47 -9.16
C ILE A 194 -4.29 -9.27 -8.23
N ARG A 195 -3.86 -8.08 -8.68
CA ARG A 195 -4.05 -6.82 -7.96
C ARG A 195 -5.52 -6.38 -7.99
N THR A 196 -5.94 -5.66 -6.95
CA THR A 196 -7.29 -5.09 -6.86
C THR A 196 -7.44 -3.96 -7.87
N THR A 197 -8.49 -4.05 -8.69
CA THR A 197 -8.87 -3.03 -9.69
C THR A 197 -10.27 -2.50 -9.41
N HIS A 198 -10.53 -1.32 -9.93
CA HIS A 198 -11.79 -0.59 -9.76
C HIS A 198 -12.28 -0.05 -11.10
N ASP A 199 -13.54 -0.24 -11.41
CA ASP A 199 -14.22 0.44 -12.52
C ASP A 199 -14.80 1.75 -11.99
N GLY A 200 -14.39 2.91 -12.56
CA GLY A 200 -14.87 4.18 -12.04
C GLY A 200 -14.12 5.41 -12.55
N LEU A 201 -14.24 6.47 -11.76
CA LEU A 201 -13.64 7.78 -12.01
C LEU A 201 -12.66 8.13 -10.88
N ARG A 202 -11.47 8.60 -11.25
CA ARG A 202 -10.50 9.25 -10.35
C ARG A 202 -10.16 10.62 -10.91
N VAL A 203 -10.18 11.63 -10.04
CA VAL A 203 -9.66 12.97 -10.31
C VAL A 203 -8.50 13.20 -9.36
N HIS A 204 -7.31 13.42 -9.90
CA HIS A 204 -6.10 13.75 -9.16
C HIS A 204 -5.68 15.17 -9.49
N ALA A 205 -5.56 16.04 -8.51
CA ALA A 205 -5.09 17.41 -8.65
C ALA A 205 -3.72 17.54 -7.91
N ASP A 206 -2.68 17.94 -8.64
CA ASP A 206 -1.37 18.26 -8.09
C ASP A 206 -1.18 19.79 -8.03
N PHE A 207 -0.94 20.33 -6.84
CA PHE A 207 -0.75 21.76 -6.58
C PHE A 207 0.74 22.17 -6.59
N GLY A 208 1.60 21.37 -7.20
CA GLY A 208 3.01 21.67 -7.39
C GLY A 208 3.79 21.80 -6.09
N GLY A 209 4.10 20.72 -5.40
CA GLY A 209 4.90 20.70 -4.16
C GLY A 209 4.19 21.22 -2.91
N ASN A 210 2.99 21.82 -3.03
CA ASN A 210 2.16 22.22 -1.88
C ASN A 210 1.26 21.07 -1.40
N GLY A 211 0.93 20.13 -2.28
CA GLY A 211 0.12 18.96 -1.95
C GLY A 211 -0.66 18.43 -3.12
N THR A 212 -1.47 17.40 -2.87
CA THR A 212 -2.32 16.72 -3.86
C THR A 212 -3.71 16.47 -3.31
N LEU A 213 -4.71 16.39 -4.19
CA LEU A 213 -6.07 15.97 -3.85
C LEU A 213 -6.50 14.86 -4.81
N ASP A 214 -6.93 13.74 -4.25
CA ASP A 214 -7.57 12.65 -4.97
C ASP A 214 -9.05 12.57 -4.63
N LEU A 215 -9.90 12.51 -5.66
CA LEU A 215 -11.32 12.20 -5.55
C LEU A 215 -11.60 10.94 -6.34
N VAL A 216 -12.25 9.96 -5.71
CA VAL A 216 -12.55 8.65 -6.31
C VAL A 216 -14.01 8.30 -6.12
N TYR A 217 -14.62 7.76 -7.18
CA TYR A 217 -15.89 7.04 -7.12
C TYR A 217 -15.82 5.81 -8.02
N SER A 218 -15.96 4.62 -7.45
CA SER A 218 -15.65 3.38 -8.16
C SER A 218 -16.38 2.17 -7.61
N GLN A 219 -16.35 1.09 -8.40
CA GLN A 219 -16.81 -0.24 -8.01
C GLN A 219 -15.62 -1.21 -8.07
N PRO A 220 -15.24 -1.84 -6.97
CA PRO A 220 -14.17 -2.86 -6.96
C PRO A 220 -14.57 -4.04 -7.84
N VAL A 221 -13.64 -4.53 -8.63
CA VAL A 221 -13.86 -5.66 -9.54
C VAL A 221 -13.43 -6.96 -8.86
N ALA A 222 -14.33 -7.92 -8.77
CA ALA A 222 -14.02 -9.26 -8.30
C ALA A 222 -13.41 -10.09 -9.46
N PRO A 223 -12.16 -10.59 -9.34
CA PRO A 223 -11.55 -11.36 -10.41
C PRO A 223 -12.23 -12.71 -10.60
N THR A 224 -12.16 -13.25 -11.82
CA THR A 224 -12.69 -14.55 -12.20
C THR A 224 -11.61 -15.42 -12.86
N LEU A 225 -11.76 -16.75 -12.82
CA LEU A 225 -10.82 -17.68 -13.45
C LEU A 225 -10.89 -17.64 -14.98
N ASP A 226 -12.07 -17.45 -15.54
CA ASP A 226 -12.29 -17.48 -16.98
C ASP A 226 -11.82 -16.19 -17.65
N ALA A 227 -11.32 -16.33 -18.88
CA ALA A 227 -10.79 -15.21 -19.62
C ALA A 227 -11.88 -14.15 -19.90
N PHE A 228 -11.59 -12.89 -19.58
CA PHE A 228 -12.42 -11.72 -19.85
C PHE A 228 -13.88 -11.83 -19.38
N SER A 229 -14.11 -12.47 -18.23
CA SER A 229 -15.45 -12.72 -17.69
C SER A 229 -15.80 -11.90 -16.45
N ASP A 230 -14.98 -10.90 -16.09
CA ASP A 230 -15.14 -10.08 -14.89
C ASP A 230 -15.72 -8.67 -15.15
N TRP A 231 -16.38 -8.47 -16.29
CA TRP A 231 -16.94 -7.16 -16.68
C TRP A 231 -18.07 -6.68 -15.76
N ASP A 232 -18.91 -7.59 -15.28
CA ASP A 232 -20.05 -7.29 -14.43
C ASP A 232 -19.85 -7.79 -12.98
N SER A 233 -18.61 -8.12 -12.61
CA SER A 233 -18.28 -8.71 -11.32
C SER A 233 -17.87 -7.65 -10.31
N HIS A 234 -18.84 -6.84 -9.83
CA HIS A 234 -18.58 -5.78 -8.88
C HIS A 234 -18.87 -6.21 -7.42
N ALA A 235 -17.96 -5.88 -6.52
CA ALA A 235 -18.01 -6.24 -5.10
C ALA A 235 -18.42 -5.03 -4.20
N GLY A 236 -19.39 -4.24 -4.63
CA GLY A 236 -19.89 -3.07 -3.89
C GLY A 236 -19.47 -1.75 -4.51
N THR A 237 -19.49 -0.69 -3.71
CA THR A 237 -19.15 0.68 -4.13
C THR A 237 -18.11 1.28 -3.20
N PHE A 238 -17.19 2.05 -3.74
CA PHE A 238 -16.14 2.75 -3.00
C PHE A 238 -16.03 4.20 -3.46
N GLY A 239 -15.90 5.12 -2.52
CA GLY A 239 -15.55 6.51 -2.79
C GLY A 239 -14.52 7.02 -1.81
N ALA A 240 -13.72 7.99 -2.27
CA ALA A 240 -12.66 8.61 -1.50
C ALA A 240 -12.49 10.09 -1.82
N ALA A 241 -12.15 10.85 -0.78
CA ALA A 241 -11.49 12.14 -0.89
C ALA A 241 -10.22 12.08 -0.03
N TYR A 242 -9.05 12.31 -0.64
CA TYR A 242 -7.75 12.22 0.01
C TYR A 242 -6.93 13.47 -0.32
N LEU A 243 -6.67 14.28 0.70
CA LEU A 243 -5.84 15.49 0.61
C LEU A 243 -4.48 15.19 1.26
N SER A 244 -3.40 15.53 0.58
CA SER A 244 -2.05 15.47 1.14
C SER A 244 -1.41 16.85 1.03
N GLU A 245 -0.94 17.39 2.15
CA GLU A 245 -0.34 18.71 2.24
C GLU A 245 1.12 18.64 2.69
N SER A 246 1.98 19.41 2.03
CA SER A 246 3.37 19.61 2.42
C SER A 246 3.50 20.81 3.34
N VAL A 247 3.33 20.60 4.65
CA VAL A 247 3.36 21.67 5.65
C VAL A 247 4.78 22.24 5.82
N ILE A 248 5.78 21.37 5.87
CA ILE A 248 7.20 21.74 5.85
C ILE A 248 7.87 20.84 4.81
N PRO A 249 8.32 21.39 3.67
CA PRO A 249 8.90 20.61 2.60
C PRO A 249 9.96 19.60 3.09
N ASN A 250 9.84 18.35 2.67
CA ASN A 250 10.70 17.21 3.03
C ASN A 250 10.76 16.85 4.53
N ARG A 251 9.96 17.50 5.40
CA ARG A 251 10.02 17.27 6.84
C ARG A 251 8.70 16.89 7.47
N LEU A 252 7.62 17.58 7.10
CA LEU A 252 6.30 17.37 7.68
C LEU A 252 5.24 17.44 6.59
N HIS A 253 4.55 16.34 6.42
CA HIS A 253 3.37 16.22 5.58
C HIS A 253 2.19 15.80 6.45
N VAL A 254 1.01 16.29 6.09
CA VAL A 254 -0.25 15.96 6.73
C VAL A 254 -1.21 15.53 5.65
N ASP A 255 -1.82 14.37 5.84
CA ASP A 255 -2.87 13.90 4.95
C ASP A 255 -4.18 13.86 5.74
N GLU A 256 -5.29 14.23 5.09
CA GLU A 256 -6.64 14.13 5.61
C GLU A 256 -7.47 13.34 4.61
N TYR A 257 -8.33 12.44 5.09
CA TYR A 257 -9.11 11.61 4.20
C TYR A 257 -10.49 11.27 4.73
N TYR A 258 -11.38 11.08 3.76
CA TYR A 258 -12.70 10.48 3.93
C TYR A 258 -12.85 9.35 2.92
N TYR A 259 -13.32 8.17 3.39
CA TYR A 259 -13.69 7.05 2.56
C TYR A 259 -15.12 6.62 2.89
N PHE A 260 -15.89 6.23 1.89
CA PHE A 260 -17.08 5.43 2.10
C PHE A 260 -16.99 4.11 1.34
N ARG A 261 -17.57 3.06 1.90
CA ARG A 261 -17.66 1.76 1.26
C ARG A 261 -19.03 1.13 1.54
N HIS A 262 -19.67 0.68 0.46
CA HIS A 262 -20.81 -0.23 0.52
C HIS A 262 -20.37 -1.64 0.13
N ASP A 263 -20.78 -2.67 0.88
CA ASP A 263 -20.44 -4.08 0.64
C ASP A 263 -21.64 -4.95 1.01
N SER A 264 -22.12 -5.77 0.06
CA SER A 264 -23.27 -6.64 0.24
C SER A 264 -22.85 -8.06 0.62
N GLY A 265 -22.32 -8.31 1.76
CA GLY A 265 -21.86 -9.65 2.16
C GLY A 265 -20.66 -9.64 3.08
N ALA A 266 -20.44 -8.50 3.73
CA ALA A 266 -19.42 -8.37 4.77
C ALA A 266 -19.66 -9.35 5.91
N GLN A 267 -18.58 -9.83 6.54
CA GLN A 267 -18.65 -10.80 7.65
C GLN A 267 -17.82 -10.29 8.83
N TYR A 268 -18.45 -10.23 10.00
CA TYR A 268 -17.78 -9.87 11.26
C TYR A 268 -18.25 -10.80 12.37
N ALA A 269 -17.33 -11.42 13.11
CA ALA A 269 -17.61 -12.29 14.25
C ALA A 269 -18.71 -13.33 13.97
N GLY A 270 -18.70 -13.94 12.77
CA GLY A 270 -19.67 -14.95 12.36
C GLY A 270 -21.03 -14.42 11.87
N LEU A 271 -21.18 -13.12 11.74
CA LEU A 271 -22.36 -12.47 11.18
C LEU A 271 -22.07 -12.07 9.73
N THR A 272 -23.03 -12.29 8.83
CA THR A 272 -22.99 -11.84 7.44
C THR A 272 -24.09 -10.84 7.19
N GLY A 273 -23.81 -9.73 6.53
CA GLY A 273 -24.78 -8.69 6.26
C GLY A 273 -24.30 -7.60 5.31
N ASN A 274 -25.18 -6.66 5.01
CA ASN A 274 -24.83 -5.47 4.23
C ASN A 274 -24.09 -4.46 5.10
N GLU A 275 -23.02 -3.90 4.58
CA GLU A 275 -22.21 -2.89 5.23
C GLU A 275 -22.27 -1.57 4.47
N ASP A 276 -22.57 -0.49 5.18
CA ASP A 276 -22.34 0.89 4.78
C ASP A 276 -21.38 1.49 5.81
N ARG A 277 -20.14 1.70 5.42
CA ARG A 277 -19.06 2.13 6.31
C ARG A 277 -18.41 3.40 5.81
N ASP A 278 -18.41 4.40 6.68
CA ASP A 278 -17.68 5.65 6.52
C ASP A 278 -16.40 5.62 7.36
N THR A 279 -15.33 6.19 6.82
CA THR A 279 -14.03 6.33 7.48
C THR A 279 -13.54 7.75 7.35
N VAL A 280 -13.25 8.41 8.47
CA VAL A 280 -12.57 9.71 8.51
C VAL A 280 -11.25 9.52 9.21
N GLY A 281 -10.19 10.09 8.66
CA GLY A 281 -8.88 9.95 9.26
C GLY A 281 -7.85 10.94 8.76
N GLY A 282 -6.64 10.79 9.27
CA GLY A 282 -5.50 11.59 8.88
C GLY A 282 -4.20 10.85 9.10
N ARG A 283 -3.17 11.32 8.43
CA ARG A 283 -1.82 10.80 8.50
C ARG A 283 -0.83 11.93 8.69
N VAL A 284 0.19 11.71 9.52
CA VAL A 284 1.33 12.61 9.69
C VAL A 284 2.60 11.84 9.37
N TRP A 285 3.39 12.35 8.43
CA TRP A 285 4.58 11.66 7.98
C TRP A 285 5.69 12.63 7.56
N GLY A 286 6.94 12.12 7.54
CA GLY A 286 8.07 12.93 7.13
C GLY A 286 9.40 12.42 7.64
N ALA A 287 10.43 13.30 7.60
CA ALA A 287 11.78 12.99 8.02
C ALA A 287 12.49 14.17 8.67
N PHE A 288 13.32 13.89 9.70
CA PHE A 288 14.26 14.83 10.30
C PHE A 288 15.66 14.20 10.34
N GLY A 289 16.51 14.55 9.37
CA GLY A 289 17.82 13.93 9.22
C GLY A 289 17.70 12.41 9.04
N SER A 290 18.26 11.67 9.98
CA SER A 290 18.23 10.19 9.99
C SER A 290 16.92 9.57 10.55
N PHE A 291 16.02 10.38 11.06
CA PHE A 291 14.76 9.94 11.66
C PHE A 291 13.62 10.09 10.65
N LYS A 292 12.89 9.01 10.39
CA LYS A 292 11.67 8.98 9.56
C LYS A 292 10.48 8.54 10.41
N TYR A 293 9.30 9.08 10.12
CA TYR A 293 8.07 8.74 10.83
C TYR A 293 6.87 8.73 9.89
N ASP A 294 5.90 7.90 10.21
CA ASP A 294 4.68 7.71 9.44
C ASP A 294 3.59 7.19 10.40
N SER A 295 2.53 7.95 10.61
CA SER A 295 1.45 7.60 11.53
C SER A 295 0.10 7.92 10.95
N ASP A 296 -0.82 6.95 10.95
CA ASP A 296 -2.22 7.07 10.55
C ASP A 296 -3.15 6.91 11.74
N PHE A 297 -4.28 7.61 11.68
CA PHE A 297 -5.38 7.50 12.62
C PHE A 297 -6.71 7.58 11.85
N ALA A 298 -7.64 6.67 12.10
CA ALA A 298 -8.94 6.63 11.46
C ALA A 298 -10.05 6.23 12.43
N VAL A 299 -11.20 6.87 12.31
CA VAL A 299 -12.45 6.48 12.97
C VAL A 299 -13.46 6.03 11.93
N GLN A 300 -14.27 5.04 12.28
CA GLN A 300 -15.28 4.47 11.39
C GLN A 300 -16.65 4.48 12.03
N PHE A 301 -17.67 4.77 11.22
CA PHE A 301 -19.08 4.79 11.58
C PHE A 301 -19.92 4.30 10.40
N GLY A 302 -21.22 4.17 10.62
CA GLY A 302 -22.14 3.65 9.60
C GLY A 302 -22.99 2.51 10.13
N THR A 303 -23.38 1.58 9.27
CA THR A 303 -24.25 0.45 9.65
C THR A 303 -23.77 -0.87 9.04
N PHE A 304 -23.96 -1.94 9.79
CA PHE A 304 -23.79 -3.32 9.35
C PHE A 304 -25.07 -4.11 9.70
N ASP A 305 -25.85 -4.47 8.69
CA ASP A 305 -27.12 -5.16 8.84
C ASP A 305 -28.03 -4.50 9.91
N GLY A 306 -28.14 -3.16 9.82
CA GLY A 306 -28.93 -2.34 10.76
C GLY A 306 -28.27 -2.06 12.11
N ARG A 307 -27.11 -2.65 12.42
CA ARG A 307 -26.33 -2.37 13.64
C ARG A 307 -25.37 -1.20 13.40
N PRO A 308 -25.24 -0.28 14.36
CA PRO A 308 -24.28 0.81 14.20
C PRO A 308 -22.84 0.28 14.19
N ILE A 309 -22.00 0.92 13.37
CA ILE A 309 -20.55 0.74 13.38
C ILE A 309 -19.91 1.83 14.24
N SER A 310 -18.94 1.46 15.08
CA SER A 310 -18.11 2.38 15.83
C SER A 310 -16.73 1.74 16.02
N ALA A 311 -15.78 2.10 15.18
CA ALA A 311 -14.47 1.48 15.16
C ALA A 311 -13.35 2.51 15.06
N LEU A 312 -12.14 2.11 15.49
CA LEU A 312 -10.95 2.92 15.55
C LEU A 312 -9.76 2.12 15.01
N GLY A 313 -8.95 2.75 14.16
CA GLY A 313 -7.68 2.22 13.69
C GLY A 313 -6.57 3.25 13.78
N THR A 314 -5.40 2.83 14.25
CA THR A 314 -4.18 3.65 14.22
C THR A 314 -2.97 2.76 13.99
N SER A 315 -1.98 3.30 13.29
CA SER A 315 -0.68 2.65 13.11
C SER A 315 0.40 3.71 13.01
N ALA A 316 1.48 3.51 13.73
CA ALA A 316 2.63 4.40 13.73
C ALA A 316 3.90 3.61 13.46
N ARG A 317 4.77 4.17 12.62
CA ARG A 317 6.09 3.62 12.32
C ARG A 317 7.14 4.70 12.42
N VAL A 318 8.24 4.38 13.06
CA VAL A 318 9.43 5.23 13.15
C VAL A 318 10.67 4.43 12.74
N LEU A 319 11.60 5.10 12.08
CA LEU A 319 12.88 4.55 11.66
C LEU A 319 13.99 5.55 11.96
N TYR A 320 15.04 5.09 12.62
CA TYR A 320 16.29 5.83 12.75
C TYR A 320 17.41 5.10 12.02
N SER A 321 18.11 5.79 11.11
CA SER A 321 19.19 5.23 10.27
C SER A 321 20.55 5.78 10.69
N PHE A 322 21.51 4.92 11.00
CA PHE A 322 22.89 5.28 11.36
C PHE A 322 23.73 5.39 10.06
N GLN A 323 23.51 6.46 9.30
CA GLN A 323 24.07 6.64 7.95
C GLN A 323 25.61 6.63 7.89
N SER A 324 26.31 6.96 8.98
CA SER A 324 27.78 6.98 9.06
C SER A 324 28.39 5.61 9.41
N LEU A 325 27.60 4.63 9.82
CA LEU A 325 28.09 3.31 10.19
C LEU A 325 28.15 2.39 8.96
N PHE A 326 29.04 1.40 9.06
CA PHE A 326 29.15 0.34 8.04
C PHE A 326 27.81 -0.40 7.91
N TRP A 327 27.37 -0.64 6.64
CA TRP A 327 26.05 -1.19 6.29
C TRP A 327 24.86 -0.30 6.65
N GLN A 328 25.07 0.94 7.07
CA GLN A 328 24.03 1.91 7.39
C GLN A 328 22.86 1.30 8.18
N PRO A 329 23.14 0.71 9.38
CA PRO A 329 22.09 0.03 10.11
C PRO A 329 20.98 0.98 10.52
N GLY A 330 19.77 0.44 10.66
CA GLY A 330 18.59 1.17 11.10
C GLY A 330 17.85 0.42 12.20
N LEU A 331 17.20 1.17 13.09
CA LEU A 331 16.24 0.68 14.06
C LEU A 331 14.87 1.17 13.68
N GLN A 332 13.96 0.25 13.45
CA GLN A 332 12.55 0.51 13.19
C GLN A 332 11.72 0.07 14.38
N PHE A 333 10.69 0.83 14.68
CA PHE A 333 9.60 0.40 15.55
C PHE A 333 8.27 0.72 14.88
N GLN A 334 7.38 -0.26 14.82
CA GLN A 334 6.00 -0.11 14.38
C GLN A 334 5.08 -0.56 15.50
N ALA A 335 3.98 0.17 15.68
CA ALA A 335 2.90 -0.22 16.57
C ALA A 335 1.57 0.09 15.90
N SER A 336 0.61 -0.82 16.00
CA SER A 336 -0.71 -0.69 15.42
C SER A 336 -1.80 -1.11 16.42
N TYR A 337 -2.94 -0.44 16.32
CA TYR A 337 -4.16 -0.80 17.04
C TYR A 337 -5.35 -0.70 16.09
N PHE A 338 -6.05 -1.78 15.91
CA PHE A 338 -7.28 -1.85 15.14
C PHE A 338 -8.35 -2.47 16.04
N SER A 339 -9.39 -1.72 16.35
CA SER A 339 -10.43 -2.14 17.29
C SER A 339 -11.18 -3.40 16.83
N GLY A 340 -11.74 -4.14 17.79
CA GLY A 340 -12.61 -5.28 17.60
C GLY A 340 -13.97 -5.06 18.24
N THR A 341 -14.93 -5.87 17.85
CA THR A 341 -16.28 -5.89 18.43
C THR A 341 -16.19 -6.37 19.89
N GLY A 342 -16.87 -5.65 20.80
CA GLY A 342 -16.91 -5.96 22.22
C GLY A 342 -17.87 -7.11 22.56
N GLN A 343 -18.06 -7.37 23.86
CA GLN A 343 -18.96 -8.42 24.37
C GLN A 343 -20.41 -8.22 23.90
N SER A 344 -20.86 -6.96 23.77
CA SER A 344 -22.16 -6.66 23.18
C SER A 344 -22.02 -6.58 21.66
N SER A 345 -22.73 -7.45 20.94
CA SER A 345 -22.81 -7.42 19.47
C SER A 345 -23.81 -6.38 18.94
N ALA A 346 -24.34 -5.51 19.80
CA ALA A 346 -25.27 -4.45 19.39
C ALA A 346 -24.59 -3.40 18.48
N THR A 347 -23.27 -3.22 18.63
CA THR A 347 -22.45 -2.32 17.83
C THR A 347 -21.30 -3.12 17.23
N VAL A 348 -21.01 -2.93 15.95
CA VAL A 348 -19.84 -3.51 15.29
C VAL A 348 -18.64 -2.61 15.58
N GLY A 349 -17.75 -3.09 16.45
CA GLY A 349 -16.53 -2.39 16.86
C GLY A 349 -15.30 -2.77 16.04
N THR A 350 -15.41 -3.73 15.13
CA THR A 350 -14.30 -4.21 14.31
C THR A 350 -13.92 -3.14 13.28
N PHE A 351 -12.69 -2.65 13.38
CA PHE A 351 -12.10 -1.81 12.33
C PHE A 351 -11.95 -2.64 11.06
N SER A 352 -12.22 -2.05 9.90
CA SER A 352 -12.03 -2.70 8.62
C SER A 352 -11.58 -1.67 7.58
N ALA A 353 -10.32 -1.77 7.16
CA ALA A 353 -9.79 -0.89 6.12
C ALA A 353 -10.50 -1.19 4.79
N PRO A 354 -10.86 -0.17 3.97
CA PRO A 354 -11.56 -0.39 2.69
C PRO A 354 -10.83 -1.40 1.79
N PHE A 355 -9.51 -1.21 1.61
CA PHE A 355 -8.61 -2.10 0.86
C PHE A 355 -7.27 -2.14 1.61
N GLY A 356 -7.30 -2.70 2.81
CA GLY A 356 -6.17 -2.70 3.73
C GLY A 356 -4.95 -3.43 3.20
N ARG A 357 -3.78 -3.00 3.65
CA ARG A 357 -2.48 -3.58 3.31
C ARG A 357 -1.96 -4.46 4.44
N PRO A 358 -2.27 -5.76 4.49
CA PRO A 358 -1.76 -6.65 5.53
C PRO A 358 -0.22 -6.78 5.47
N THR A 359 0.39 -6.64 4.29
CA THR A 359 1.85 -6.69 4.12
C THR A 359 2.61 -5.55 4.80
N MET A 360 1.94 -4.59 5.38
CA MET A 360 2.59 -3.63 6.29
C MET A 360 3.02 -4.28 7.61
N LEU A 361 2.37 -5.37 8.01
CA LEU A 361 2.73 -6.23 9.12
C LEU A 361 3.89 -7.15 8.66
N ASN A 362 3.57 -8.23 8.00
CA ASN A 362 4.49 -9.14 7.33
C ASN A 362 3.98 -9.46 5.92
N TYR A 363 4.84 -9.88 5.00
CA TYR A 363 4.42 -10.14 3.61
C TYR A 363 3.54 -11.39 3.52
N ALA A 364 3.75 -12.34 4.40
CA ALA A 364 2.94 -13.54 4.49
C ALA A 364 1.45 -13.26 4.75
N GLY A 365 1.14 -12.14 5.43
CA GLY A 365 -0.24 -11.76 5.72
C GLY A 365 -0.96 -12.75 6.62
N LEU A 366 -0.25 -13.28 7.66
CA LEU A 366 -0.83 -14.19 8.65
C LEU A 366 -2.02 -13.56 9.36
N GLU A 367 -1.95 -12.28 9.66
CA GLU A 367 -2.99 -11.46 10.27
C GLU A 367 -3.35 -10.28 9.37
N THR A 368 -4.50 -9.68 9.64
CA THR A 368 -4.99 -8.52 8.92
C THR A 368 -5.28 -7.33 9.85
N LEU A 369 -5.73 -6.21 9.28
CA LEU A 369 -5.95 -4.96 10.02
C LEU A 369 -7.31 -4.95 10.76
N GLU A 370 -7.80 -6.10 11.19
CA GLU A 370 -9.05 -6.27 11.92
C GLU A 370 -8.81 -6.85 13.31
N ASN A 371 -9.36 -6.21 14.35
CA ASN A 371 -9.26 -6.67 15.74
C ASN A 371 -7.82 -7.00 16.17
N LEU A 372 -6.86 -6.12 15.86
CA LEU A 372 -5.44 -6.40 16.02
C LEU A 372 -4.73 -5.32 16.86
N ILE A 373 -3.83 -5.77 17.72
CA ILE A 373 -2.74 -4.96 18.31
C ILE A 373 -1.43 -5.56 17.83
N GLU A 374 -0.51 -4.71 17.41
CA GLU A 374 0.83 -5.12 16.95
C GLU A 374 1.91 -4.28 17.61
N ALA A 375 3.04 -4.91 17.88
CA ALA A 375 4.30 -4.27 18.23
C ALA A 375 5.45 -4.95 17.47
N TYR A 376 6.13 -4.18 16.61
CA TYR A 376 7.16 -4.72 15.71
C TYR A 376 8.43 -3.88 15.75
N PRO A 377 9.35 -4.16 16.70
CA PRO A 377 10.73 -3.69 16.60
C PRO A 377 11.47 -4.46 15.51
N ALA A 378 12.20 -3.77 14.64
CA ALA A 378 13.01 -4.39 13.61
C ALA A 378 14.37 -3.73 13.46
N PHE A 379 15.36 -4.53 13.11
CA PHE A 379 16.71 -4.11 12.75
C PHE A 379 16.88 -4.22 11.24
N ILE A 380 17.41 -3.15 10.63
CA ILE A 380 17.62 -3.06 9.19
C ILE A 380 19.12 -2.91 8.95
N VAL A 381 19.66 -3.57 7.93
CA VAL A 381 21.01 -3.34 7.42
C VAL A 381 20.98 -3.26 5.90
N ASN A 382 21.84 -2.38 5.36
CA ASN A 382 21.98 -2.16 3.93
C ASN A 382 23.42 -2.50 3.51
N PRO A 383 23.74 -3.79 3.24
CA PRO A 383 25.08 -4.22 2.87
C PRO A 383 25.62 -3.52 1.62
N THR A 384 24.72 -3.18 0.69
CA THR A 384 24.98 -2.36 -0.48
C THR A 384 23.84 -1.33 -0.65
N SER A 385 23.96 -0.42 -1.60
CA SER A 385 22.88 0.52 -1.98
C SER A 385 21.63 -0.18 -2.51
N ASP A 386 21.78 -1.42 -2.99
CA ASP A 386 20.74 -2.16 -3.70
C ASP A 386 20.21 -3.35 -2.92
N LEU A 387 20.76 -3.65 -1.74
CA LEU A 387 20.36 -4.76 -0.88
C LEU A 387 20.00 -4.24 0.51
N ALA A 388 18.77 -4.47 0.93
CA ALA A 388 18.29 -4.22 2.29
C ALA A 388 17.85 -5.53 2.94
N LEU A 389 18.28 -5.75 4.18
CA LEU A 389 17.88 -6.87 5.02
C LEU A 389 17.16 -6.32 6.25
N ARG A 390 16.05 -6.92 6.66
CA ARG A 390 15.29 -6.54 7.87
C ARG A 390 14.98 -7.78 8.70
N PHE A 391 15.12 -7.67 10.01
CA PHE A 391 14.80 -8.74 10.97
C PHE A 391 14.08 -8.14 12.17
N GLY A 392 13.12 -8.85 12.71
CA GLY A 392 12.51 -8.45 13.97
C GLY A 392 11.40 -9.39 14.43
N PRO A 393 11.10 -9.41 15.73
CA PRO A 393 9.92 -10.04 16.27
C PRO A 393 8.72 -9.11 16.12
N GLU A 394 7.65 -9.59 15.53
CA GLU A 394 6.36 -8.94 15.44
C GLU A 394 5.41 -9.63 16.41
N ALA A 395 5.09 -9.00 17.51
CA ALA A 395 4.16 -9.54 18.50
C ALA A 395 2.75 -9.03 18.21
N VAL A 396 1.75 -9.94 18.23
CA VAL A 396 0.39 -9.67 17.83
C VAL A 396 -0.63 -10.17 18.86
N TRP A 397 -1.70 -9.38 19.06
CA TRP A 397 -2.80 -9.65 19.97
C TRP A 397 -4.14 -9.29 19.33
N ARG A 398 -5.21 -9.94 19.76
CA ARG A 398 -6.56 -9.44 19.52
C ARG A 398 -6.81 -8.19 20.37
N ALA A 399 -7.36 -7.13 19.77
CA ALA A 399 -7.80 -5.93 20.49
C ALA A 399 -9.03 -6.22 21.37
N SER A 400 -9.91 -7.08 20.90
CA SER A 400 -11.06 -7.62 21.65
C SER A 400 -11.04 -9.14 21.64
N VAL A 401 -11.11 -9.75 22.82
CA VAL A 401 -11.23 -11.21 22.97
C VAL A 401 -12.64 -11.74 22.64
N TYR A 402 -13.57 -10.85 22.41
CA TYR A 402 -14.95 -11.18 21.99
C TYR A 402 -15.13 -11.19 20.48
N ASP A 403 -14.10 -10.81 19.75
CA ASP A 403 -14.07 -10.78 18.30
C ASP A 403 -13.09 -11.83 17.74
N ALA A 404 -13.14 -12.06 16.44
CA ALA A 404 -12.37 -13.07 15.74
C ALA A 404 -10.88 -12.72 15.58
N VAL A 405 -10.05 -13.72 15.25
CA VAL A 405 -8.80 -13.56 14.51
C VAL A 405 -9.15 -13.58 13.03
N TYR A 406 -8.68 -12.59 12.28
CA TYR A 406 -8.97 -12.43 10.85
C TYR A 406 -7.74 -12.73 10.00
N ILE A 407 -7.94 -13.38 8.85
CA ILE A 407 -6.90 -13.71 7.85
C ILE A 407 -7.09 -12.97 6.53
N SER A 408 -8.22 -12.32 6.36
CA SER A 408 -8.49 -11.34 5.32
C SER A 408 -9.61 -10.41 5.79
N ARG A 409 -9.77 -9.27 5.12
CA ARG A 409 -10.89 -8.38 5.42
C ARG A 409 -12.20 -9.19 5.42
N THR A 410 -12.95 -9.12 6.50
CA THR A 410 -14.24 -9.83 6.69
C THR A 410 -14.20 -11.37 6.65
N THR A 411 -13.00 -12.00 6.70
CA THR A 411 -12.92 -13.46 6.78
C THR A 411 -12.31 -13.90 8.11
N PRO A 412 -13.13 -14.30 9.09
CA PRO A 412 -12.64 -14.80 10.36
C PRO A 412 -12.01 -16.18 10.21
N LEU A 413 -10.83 -16.36 10.78
CA LEU A 413 -10.17 -17.65 10.94
C LEU A 413 -10.66 -18.37 12.17
N LEU A 414 -10.61 -17.68 13.31
CA LEU A 414 -10.98 -18.17 14.62
C LEU A 414 -12.06 -17.28 15.21
N GLN A 415 -13.23 -17.84 15.45
CA GLN A 415 -14.31 -17.16 16.13
C GLN A 415 -14.29 -17.53 17.62
N THR A 416 -14.49 -16.55 18.49
CA THR A 416 -14.63 -16.81 19.93
C THR A 416 -16.01 -17.39 20.22
N VAL A 417 -16.07 -18.69 20.53
CA VAL A 417 -17.33 -19.41 20.81
C VAL A 417 -17.45 -19.81 22.28
N SER A 418 -16.35 -19.86 23.02
CA SER A 418 -16.33 -20.27 24.43
C SER A 418 -15.43 -19.37 25.29
N ALA A 419 -15.56 -19.49 26.61
CA ALA A 419 -14.67 -18.78 27.56
C ALA A 419 -13.20 -19.21 27.43
N ASN A 420 -12.95 -20.42 26.97
CA ASN A 420 -11.57 -20.96 26.81
C ASN A 420 -10.86 -20.33 25.62
N ASP A 421 -11.58 -19.78 24.63
CA ASP A 421 -11.04 -19.17 23.43
C ASP A 421 -10.76 -17.67 23.59
N ARG A 422 -10.87 -17.13 24.82
CA ARG A 422 -10.74 -15.69 25.11
C ARG A 422 -9.32 -15.23 25.42
N ALA A 423 -8.29 -15.93 24.96
CA ALA A 423 -6.93 -15.41 25.04
C ALA A 423 -6.72 -14.27 24.02
N SER A 424 -6.06 -13.19 24.44
CA SER A 424 -5.78 -12.07 23.53
C SER A 424 -4.52 -12.29 22.69
N TYR A 425 -3.48 -12.87 23.25
CA TYR A 425 -2.19 -13.04 22.59
C TYR A 425 -2.26 -14.09 21.48
N ILE A 426 -2.08 -13.63 20.22
CA ILE A 426 -2.07 -14.48 19.02
C ILE A 426 -0.72 -15.18 18.89
N GLY A 427 0.38 -14.41 18.91
CA GLY A 427 1.70 -14.97 18.77
C GLY A 427 2.81 -13.93 18.60
N THR A 428 4.01 -14.42 18.35
CA THR A 428 5.14 -13.61 17.89
C THR A 428 5.67 -14.20 16.60
N ASN A 429 5.66 -13.40 15.53
CA ASN A 429 6.23 -13.72 14.24
C ASN A 429 7.70 -13.28 14.22
N LEU A 430 8.64 -14.21 14.08
CA LEU A 430 10.04 -13.90 13.81
C LEU A 430 10.20 -13.71 12.32
N VAL A 431 10.33 -12.44 11.88
CA VAL A 431 10.32 -12.07 10.45
C VAL A 431 11.71 -11.70 9.99
N ALA A 432 12.16 -12.27 8.88
CA ALA A 432 13.38 -11.89 8.16
C ALA A 432 13.05 -11.63 6.70
N THR A 433 13.42 -10.44 6.18
CA THR A 433 13.21 -10.10 4.78
C THR A 433 14.49 -9.66 4.10
N ALA A 434 14.60 -9.94 2.80
CA ALA A 434 15.64 -9.45 1.92
C ALA A 434 14.99 -8.79 0.69
N GLN A 435 15.44 -7.58 0.36
CA GLN A 435 15.06 -6.86 -0.85
C GLN A 435 16.31 -6.53 -1.63
N TRP A 436 16.41 -6.99 -2.87
CA TRP A 436 17.59 -6.80 -3.70
C TRP A 436 17.21 -6.32 -5.09
N LYS A 437 17.66 -5.13 -5.43
CA LYS A 437 17.59 -4.57 -6.77
C LYS A 437 18.82 -5.02 -7.57
N ILE A 438 18.69 -6.12 -8.32
CA ILE A 438 19.79 -6.72 -9.07
C ILE A 438 20.18 -5.85 -10.27
N LEU A 439 19.16 -5.37 -11.01
CA LEU A 439 19.28 -4.48 -12.16
C LEU A 439 18.25 -3.35 -12.03
N ALA A 440 18.33 -2.36 -12.91
CA ALA A 440 17.36 -1.28 -12.93
C ALA A 440 15.90 -1.78 -13.06
N ASN A 441 15.71 -2.88 -13.78
CA ASN A 441 14.42 -3.50 -14.10
C ASN A 441 14.22 -4.90 -13.52
N VAL A 442 15.13 -5.38 -12.63
CA VAL A 442 15.03 -6.70 -12.00
C VAL A 442 15.20 -6.57 -10.50
N SER A 443 14.20 -7.01 -9.74
CA SER A 443 14.26 -7.06 -8.28
C SER A 443 13.97 -8.46 -7.74
N LEU A 444 14.58 -8.79 -6.60
CA LEU A 444 14.29 -9.96 -5.79
C LEU A 444 13.73 -9.53 -4.44
N PHE A 445 12.76 -10.28 -3.98
CA PHE A 445 12.27 -10.22 -2.61
C PHE A 445 12.26 -11.63 -2.02
N ALA A 446 12.62 -11.74 -0.73
CA ALA A 446 12.45 -12.96 0.04
C ALA A 446 11.98 -12.63 1.45
N GLU A 447 11.11 -13.47 2.00
CA GLU A 447 10.70 -13.43 3.40
C GLU A 447 10.74 -14.84 3.98
N TYR A 448 11.24 -14.96 5.20
CA TYR A 448 11.01 -16.10 6.07
C TYR A 448 10.35 -15.61 7.34
N LEU A 449 9.26 -16.26 7.71
CA LEU A 449 8.51 -16.00 8.93
C LEU A 449 8.36 -17.30 9.71
N HIS A 450 8.69 -17.27 11.02
CA HIS A 450 8.44 -18.34 11.98
C HIS A 450 7.53 -17.81 13.08
N GLU A 451 6.34 -18.37 13.21
CA GLU A 451 5.38 -18.00 14.24
C GLU A 451 5.58 -18.82 15.52
N LEU A 452 5.74 -18.13 16.63
CA LEU A 452 5.60 -18.66 17.98
C LEU A 452 4.15 -18.44 18.42
N ALA A 453 3.28 -19.43 18.17
CA ALA A 453 1.85 -19.32 18.43
C ALA A 453 1.55 -19.08 19.91
N GLY A 454 0.70 -18.09 20.18
CA GLY A 454 0.23 -17.74 21.51
C GLY A 454 -1.01 -18.51 21.94
N PRO A 455 -1.50 -18.24 23.17
CA PRO A 455 -2.67 -18.91 23.71
C PRO A 455 -3.96 -18.76 22.88
N ALA A 456 -4.12 -17.65 22.14
CA ALA A 456 -5.29 -17.48 21.27
C ALA A 456 -5.37 -18.56 20.19
N ILE A 457 -4.24 -19.04 19.71
CA ILE A 457 -4.12 -20.06 18.67
C ILE A 457 -4.06 -21.45 19.29
N THR A 458 -3.19 -21.65 20.30
CA THR A 458 -2.94 -22.99 20.86
C THR A 458 -4.13 -23.55 21.64
N LEU A 459 -4.91 -22.69 22.34
CA LEU A 459 -6.14 -23.13 23.03
C LEU A 459 -7.26 -23.52 22.05
N ALA A 460 -7.21 -23.02 20.83
CA ALA A 460 -8.11 -23.42 19.75
C ALA A 460 -7.66 -24.67 18.99
N GLY A 461 -6.52 -25.27 19.38
CA GLY A 461 -5.94 -26.44 18.73
C GLY A 461 -5.02 -26.13 17.55
N GLY A 462 -4.69 -24.86 17.34
CA GLY A 462 -3.76 -24.42 16.31
C GLY A 462 -2.30 -24.52 16.73
N HIS A 463 -1.41 -24.24 15.78
CA HIS A 463 0.03 -24.33 15.90
C HIS A 463 0.69 -23.15 15.20
N GLY A 464 1.94 -22.84 15.56
CA GLY A 464 2.73 -21.84 14.86
C GLY A 464 2.99 -22.22 13.40
N ALA A 465 2.99 -21.25 12.54
CA ALA A 465 3.24 -21.39 11.11
C ALA A 465 4.70 -21.09 10.75
N ASP A 466 5.21 -21.77 9.71
CA ASP A 466 6.43 -21.36 9.00
C ASP A 466 6.06 -20.94 7.58
N VAL A 467 6.57 -19.79 7.15
CA VAL A 467 6.31 -19.27 5.81
C VAL A 467 7.63 -18.89 5.14
N GLY A 468 7.85 -19.44 3.96
CA GLY A 468 8.95 -19.04 3.09
C GLY A 468 8.40 -18.45 1.79
N ILE A 469 8.89 -17.27 1.41
CA ILE A 469 8.48 -16.58 0.18
C ILE A 469 9.75 -16.18 -0.57
N ALA A 470 9.76 -16.42 -1.88
CA ALA A 470 10.77 -15.89 -2.79
C ALA A 470 10.08 -15.32 -4.03
N GLN A 471 10.46 -14.12 -4.44
CA GLN A 471 9.85 -13.41 -5.57
C GLN A 471 10.93 -12.81 -6.45
N ILE A 472 10.72 -12.90 -7.75
CA ILE A 472 11.46 -12.13 -8.75
C ILE A 472 10.46 -11.31 -9.57
N ASP A 473 10.78 -10.04 -9.77
CA ASP A 473 10.05 -9.12 -10.65
C ASP A 473 10.99 -8.64 -11.76
N VAL A 474 10.48 -8.67 -12.98
CA VAL A 474 11.17 -8.17 -14.18
C VAL A 474 10.23 -7.22 -14.90
N ASN A 475 10.60 -5.94 -14.95
CA ASN A 475 9.86 -4.92 -15.71
C ASN A 475 10.52 -4.72 -17.09
N PHE A 476 9.73 -4.48 -18.10
CA PHE A 476 10.23 -4.30 -19.46
C PHE A 476 9.43 -3.28 -20.26
#